data_b266642934e6ba591bc5a4cf4b799b39
#
_entry.id   b266642934e6ba591bc5a4cf4b799b39
#
_cell.length_a   1.000
_cell.length_b   1.000
_cell.length_c   1.000
_cell.angle_alpha   90.00
_cell.angle_beta   90.00
_cell.angle_gamma   90.00
#
_symmetry.space_group_name_H-M   'P 1'
#
loop_
_entity.id
_entity.type
_entity.pdbx_description
1 polymer ?
#
loop_
_entity_poly.entity_id
_entity_poly.type
_entity_poly.pdbx_seq_one_letter_code
_entity_poly.pdbx_strand_id
1 'polypeptide(L)'
;MQRWGAKYWEDFNKPKVVWGEISDRSKFAYDHEGKYIPEATTFLMVGNQLPYLFCVLNSPLSEWFFSKVGTTTGVGTVRWKKYTIQQLLLPNITDEQRILFNNYVELYTKGEKSTSDFTKDINAEIYKSVGLTDIEINYVEDFYPSLT
;
A
#
# COMPACT_ATOMS: atom_id res chain seq x y z
N MET A 1 14.07 30.81 -14.36
CA MET A 1 13.07 30.58 -13.26
C MET A 1 12.34 29.27 -13.55
N GLN A 2 12.72 28.18 -12.92
CA GLN A 2 11.99 26.92 -13.07
C GLN A 2 10.63 27.08 -12.39
N ARG A 3 9.54 26.93 -13.15
CA ARG A 3 8.19 26.89 -12.59
C ARG A 3 8.01 25.57 -11.84
N TRP A 4 8.32 25.57 -10.59
CA TRP A 4 7.93 24.53 -9.66
C TRP A 4 6.42 24.60 -9.48
N GLY A 5 5.69 23.67 -10.00
CA GLY A 5 4.27 23.57 -9.67
C GLY A 5 3.30 23.14 -10.77
N ALA A 6 3.52 23.50 -12.02
CA ALA A 6 2.53 23.21 -13.06
C ALA A 6 2.44 21.71 -13.44
N LYS A 7 3.53 20.97 -13.32
CA LYS A 7 3.58 19.56 -13.73
C LYS A 7 2.98 18.59 -12.73
N TYR A 8 2.99 18.93 -11.43
CA TYR A 8 2.47 18.08 -10.35
C TYR A 8 1.07 18.48 -9.90
N TRP A 9 0.59 19.65 -10.28
CA TRP A 9 -0.73 20.15 -9.89
C TRP A 9 -1.87 19.25 -10.37
N GLU A 10 -1.74 18.72 -11.58
CA GLU A 10 -2.73 17.80 -12.14
C GLU A 10 -2.79 16.48 -11.36
N ASP A 11 -1.66 16.02 -10.82
CA ASP A 11 -1.58 14.78 -10.06
C ASP A 11 -2.26 14.91 -8.69
N PHE A 12 -2.33 16.11 -8.12
CA PHE A 12 -3.05 16.35 -6.86
C PHE A 12 -4.55 16.17 -6.99
N ASN A 13 -5.11 16.33 -8.18
CA ASN A 13 -6.54 16.17 -8.45
C ASN A 13 -6.91 14.78 -9.00
N LYS A 14 -5.96 13.85 -9.07
CA LYS A 14 -6.18 12.48 -9.50
C LYS A 14 -6.34 11.55 -8.29
N PRO A 15 -7.01 10.40 -8.47
CA PRO A 15 -6.90 9.31 -7.50
C PRO A 15 -5.42 8.99 -7.24
N LYS A 16 -5.08 8.78 -5.97
CA LYS A 16 -3.70 8.56 -5.56
C LYS A 16 -3.60 7.73 -4.29
N VAL A 17 -2.46 7.09 -4.10
CA VAL A 17 -2.04 6.53 -2.82
C VAL A 17 -1.05 7.50 -2.20
N VAL A 18 -1.23 7.80 -0.92
CA VAL A 18 -0.39 8.74 -0.16
C VAL A 18 0.18 8.07 1.08
N TRP A 19 1.39 8.49 1.49
CA TRP A 19 2.03 8.00 2.71
C TRP A 19 3.06 8.99 3.25
N GLY A 20 3.31 8.94 4.56
CA GLY A 20 4.38 9.70 5.21
C GLY A 20 5.75 9.01 5.11
N GLU A 21 6.83 9.79 5.12
CA GLU A 21 8.20 9.24 5.03
C GLU A 21 8.57 8.35 6.22
N ILE A 22 8.15 8.72 7.42
CA ILE A 22 8.54 8.03 8.66
C ILE A 22 7.31 7.46 9.33
N SER A 23 7.32 6.15 9.56
CA SER A 23 6.25 5.45 10.27
C SER A 23 6.80 4.17 10.90
N ASP A 24 6.19 3.75 11.99
CA ASP A 24 6.41 2.45 12.63
C ASP A 24 5.90 1.29 11.78
N ARG A 25 4.89 1.56 10.92
CA ARG A 25 4.21 0.57 10.08
C ARG A 25 3.88 1.13 8.71
N SER A 26 3.48 0.25 7.80
CA SER A 26 2.88 0.68 6.53
C SER A 26 1.55 1.39 6.81
N LYS A 27 1.47 2.65 6.39
CA LYS A 27 0.29 3.50 6.55
C LYS A 27 0.05 4.22 5.23
N PHE A 28 -0.35 3.45 4.24
CA PHE A 28 -0.73 3.97 2.93
C PHE A 28 -2.23 4.25 2.93
N ALA A 29 -2.61 5.44 2.49
CA ALA A 29 -4.01 5.82 2.33
C ALA A 29 -4.37 5.95 0.85
N TYR A 30 -5.58 5.58 0.49
CA TYR A 30 -6.09 5.71 -0.87
C TYR A 30 -7.09 6.86 -0.97
N ASP A 31 -6.70 7.91 -1.66
CA ASP A 31 -7.56 9.03 -2.02
C ASP A 31 -8.20 8.77 -3.39
N HIS A 32 -9.34 8.07 -3.38
CA HIS A 32 -10.04 7.68 -4.60
C HIS A 32 -10.75 8.86 -5.31
N GLU A 33 -11.04 9.93 -4.56
CA GLU A 33 -11.69 11.12 -5.11
C GLU A 33 -10.70 12.17 -5.63
N GLY A 34 -9.40 12.03 -5.32
CA GLY A 34 -8.38 12.99 -5.73
C GLY A 34 -8.49 14.34 -5.02
N LYS A 35 -9.05 14.38 -3.83
CA LYS A 35 -9.31 15.63 -3.08
C LYS A 35 -8.22 16.01 -2.10
N TYR A 36 -7.43 15.04 -1.65
CA TYR A 36 -6.38 15.28 -0.67
C TYR A 36 -5.17 15.96 -1.31
N ILE A 37 -4.71 17.04 -0.69
CA ILE A 37 -3.49 17.75 -1.07
C ILE A 37 -2.40 17.39 -0.06
N PRO A 38 -1.36 16.64 -0.46
CA PRO A 38 -0.30 16.20 0.44
C PRO A 38 0.54 17.36 0.96
N GLU A 39 0.93 17.28 2.22
CA GLU A 39 1.93 18.18 2.82
C GLU A 39 3.36 17.82 2.38
N ALA A 40 4.32 18.70 2.69
CA ALA A 40 5.71 18.59 2.22
C ALA A 40 6.43 17.29 2.61
N THR A 41 6.01 16.62 3.68
CA THR A 41 6.60 15.35 4.16
C THR A 41 5.83 14.11 3.70
N THR A 42 4.87 14.30 2.79
CA THR A 42 4.02 13.23 2.27
C THR A 42 4.42 12.90 0.84
N PHE A 43 4.54 11.62 0.56
CA PHE A 43 4.71 11.09 -0.79
C PHE A 43 3.36 10.74 -1.39
N LEU A 44 3.29 10.75 -2.71
CA LEU A 44 2.12 10.31 -3.46
C LEU A 44 2.50 9.42 -4.64
N MET A 45 1.57 8.56 -5.02
CA MET A 45 1.64 7.70 -6.19
C MET A 45 0.34 7.85 -6.99
N VAL A 46 0.48 8.15 -8.27
CA VAL A 46 -0.61 8.16 -9.25
C VAL A 46 -0.33 7.11 -10.31
N GLY A 47 -1.34 6.67 -11.03
CA GLY A 47 -1.19 5.71 -12.13
C GLY A 47 -2.31 4.69 -12.18
N ASN A 48 -2.02 3.58 -12.85
CA ASN A 48 -2.94 2.47 -13.01
C ASN A 48 -2.83 1.49 -11.81
N GLN A 49 -3.87 0.72 -11.57
CA GLN A 49 -3.90 -0.35 -10.55
C GLN A 49 -3.70 0.15 -9.10
N LEU A 50 -4.07 1.39 -8.81
CA LEU A 50 -3.96 1.96 -7.45
C LEU A 50 -4.68 1.13 -6.38
N PRO A 51 -5.89 0.58 -6.60
CA PRO A 51 -6.52 -0.31 -5.61
C PRO A 51 -5.67 -1.53 -5.25
N TYR A 52 -5.07 -2.20 -6.23
CA TYR A 52 -4.16 -3.31 -5.99
C TYR A 52 -2.92 -2.86 -5.20
N LEU A 53 -2.28 -1.78 -5.62
CA LEU A 53 -1.10 -1.24 -4.94
C LEU A 53 -1.41 -0.82 -3.51
N PHE A 54 -2.55 -0.18 -3.27
CA PHE A 54 -3.02 0.16 -1.94
C PHE A 54 -3.15 -1.07 -1.04
N CYS A 55 -3.74 -2.16 -1.56
CA CYS A 55 -3.88 -3.41 -0.82
C CYS A 55 -2.52 -4.04 -0.50
N VAL A 56 -1.66 -4.17 -1.50
CA VAL A 56 -0.35 -4.83 -1.33
C VAL A 56 0.55 -4.04 -0.39
N LEU A 57 0.63 -2.72 -0.53
CA LEU A 57 1.51 -1.88 0.29
C LEU A 57 1.11 -1.89 1.77
N ASN A 58 -0.15 -2.13 2.10
CA ASN A 58 -0.63 -2.28 3.47
C ASN A 58 -0.64 -3.73 3.98
N SER A 59 -0.21 -4.70 3.18
CA SER A 59 -0.22 -6.10 3.56
C SER A 59 0.94 -6.49 4.49
N PRO A 60 0.77 -7.54 5.31
CA PRO A 60 1.85 -8.10 6.12
C PRO A 60 3.06 -8.51 5.28
N LEU A 61 2.84 -9.00 4.06
CA LEU A 61 3.92 -9.38 3.15
C LEU A 61 4.81 -8.18 2.79
N SER A 62 4.23 -7.05 2.45
CA SER A 62 4.98 -5.83 2.14
C SER A 62 5.76 -5.33 3.35
N GLU A 63 5.17 -5.34 4.52
CA GLU A 63 5.85 -4.92 5.73
C GLU A 63 7.01 -5.83 6.10
N TRP A 64 6.84 -7.15 5.97
CA TRP A 64 7.93 -8.09 6.10
C TRP A 64 9.07 -7.79 5.13
N PHE A 65 8.74 -7.57 3.86
CA PHE A 65 9.73 -7.22 2.83
C PHE A 65 10.49 -5.93 3.18
N PHE A 66 9.78 -4.87 3.53
CA PHE A 66 10.41 -3.58 3.87
C PHE A 66 11.21 -3.64 5.15
N SER A 67 10.91 -4.54 6.08
CA SER A 67 11.76 -4.79 7.25
C SER A 67 13.15 -5.32 6.88
N LYS A 68 13.27 -5.96 5.71
CA LYS A 68 14.54 -6.52 5.22
C LYS A 68 15.35 -5.54 4.39
N VAL A 69 14.66 -4.65 3.63
CA VAL A 69 15.32 -3.73 2.68
C VAL A 69 15.25 -2.27 3.11
N GLY A 70 14.38 -1.92 4.05
CA GLY A 70 14.16 -0.56 4.52
C GLY A 70 15.29 -0.05 5.41
N THR A 71 15.44 1.28 5.45
CA THR A 71 16.35 1.96 6.37
C THR A 71 15.61 2.28 7.66
N THR A 72 16.11 1.81 8.80
CA THR A 72 15.56 2.16 10.10
C THR A 72 16.09 3.50 10.59
N THR A 73 15.32 4.16 11.46
CA THR A 73 15.74 5.41 12.11
C THR A 73 16.48 5.20 13.43
N GLY A 74 16.68 3.95 13.84
CA GLY A 74 17.28 3.58 15.14
C GLY A 74 16.33 3.59 16.33
N VAL A 75 15.07 4.00 16.14
CA VAL A 75 14.03 4.04 17.20
C VAL A 75 12.80 3.18 16.86
N GLY A 76 12.98 2.13 16.07
CA GLY A 76 11.91 1.21 15.71
C GLY A 76 10.98 1.70 14.58
N THR A 77 11.30 2.83 13.95
CA THR A 77 10.57 3.34 12.79
C THR A 77 11.31 3.05 11.49
N VAL A 78 10.59 2.95 10.39
CA VAL A 78 11.10 2.69 9.04
C VAL A 78 10.93 3.95 8.19
N ARG A 79 11.91 4.21 7.34
CA ARG A 79 11.81 5.27 6.33
C ARG A 79 11.21 4.71 5.04
N TRP A 80 9.99 5.12 4.75
CA TRP A 80 9.20 4.70 3.58
C TRP A 80 9.52 5.58 2.36
N LYS A 81 10.79 5.55 1.94
CA LYS A 81 11.25 6.35 0.81
C LYS A 81 10.81 5.73 -0.53
N LYS A 82 10.64 6.57 -1.53
CA LYS A 82 10.27 6.16 -2.89
C LYS A 82 11.12 5.00 -3.42
N TYR A 83 12.44 5.09 -3.31
CA TYR A 83 13.34 4.04 -3.82
C TYR A 83 13.19 2.72 -3.06
N THR A 84 12.84 2.74 -1.78
CA THR A 84 12.57 1.53 -1.00
C THR A 84 11.29 0.85 -1.48
N ILE A 85 10.24 1.63 -1.70
CA ILE A 85 8.94 1.11 -2.17
C ILE A 85 9.08 0.54 -3.58
N GLN A 86 9.88 1.16 -4.44
CA GLN A 86 10.13 0.70 -5.80
C GLN A 86 10.89 -0.64 -5.88
N GLN A 87 11.49 -1.12 -4.78
CA GLN A 87 12.14 -2.42 -4.73
C GLN A 87 11.15 -3.58 -4.54
N LEU A 88 9.91 -3.30 -4.13
CA LEU A 88 8.90 -4.34 -3.98
C LEU A 88 8.58 -4.95 -5.35
N LEU A 89 8.89 -6.23 -5.48
CA LEU A 89 8.54 -7.00 -6.66
C LEU A 89 7.09 -7.44 -6.55
N LEU A 90 6.25 -6.90 -7.41
CA LEU A 90 4.84 -7.24 -7.47
C LEU A 90 4.58 -8.26 -8.57
N PRO A 91 3.81 -9.33 -8.28
CA PRO A 91 3.38 -10.23 -9.33
C PRO A 91 2.44 -9.51 -10.28
N ASN A 92 2.50 -9.90 -11.56
CA ASN A 92 1.46 -9.51 -12.49
C ASN A 92 0.16 -10.19 -12.07
N ILE A 93 -0.89 -9.40 -11.93
CA ILE A 93 -2.21 -9.92 -11.61
C ILE A 93 -3.04 -10.12 -12.88
N THR A 94 -3.93 -11.11 -12.84
CA THR A 94 -4.89 -11.34 -13.93
C THR A 94 -5.97 -10.24 -13.92
N ASP A 95 -6.73 -10.15 -15.01
CA ASP A 95 -7.86 -9.21 -15.07
C ASP A 95 -8.94 -9.54 -14.04
N GLU A 96 -9.18 -10.82 -13.76
CA GLU A 96 -10.09 -11.25 -12.69
C GLU A 96 -9.62 -10.79 -11.32
N GLN A 97 -8.34 -10.94 -11.02
CA GLN A 97 -7.75 -10.48 -9.75
C GLN A 97 -7.84 -8.95 -9.64
N ARG A 98 -7.56 -8.23 -10.72
CA ARG A 98 -7.69 -6.77 -10.74
C ARG A 98 -9.11 -6.31 -10.43
N ILE A 99 -10.11 -6.94 -11.04
CA ILE A 99 -11.52 -6.67 -10.77
C ILE A 99 -11.86 -6.96 -9.31
N LEU A 100 -11.34 -8.05 -8.76
CA LEU A 100 -11.56 -8.45 -7.38
C LEU A 100 -10.99 -7.42 -6.38
N PHE A 101 -9.74 -6.97 -6.58
CA PHE A 101 -9.14 -5.92 -5.74
C PHE A 101 -9.91 -4.60 -5.84
N ASN A 102 -10.32 -4.20 -7.05
CA ASN A 102 -11.13 -3.00 -7.24
C ASN A 102 -12.45 -3.07 -6.46
N ASN A 103 -13.12 -4.21 -6.52
CA ASN A 103 -14.38 -4.44 -5.81
C ASN A 103 -14.20 -4.40 -4.28
N TYR A 104 -13.18 -5.06 -3.74
CA TYR A 104 -12.90 -5.01 -2.31
C TYR A 104 -12.60 -3.60 -1.80
N VAL A 105 -11.80 -2.83 -2.54
CA VAL A 105 -11.48 -1.45 -2.19
C VAL A 105 -12.72 -0.56 -2.28
N GLU A 106 -13.56 -0.75 -3.30
CA GLU A 106 -14.81 -0.01 -3.44
C GLU A 106 -15.76 -0.24 -2.26
N LEU A 107 -15.99 -1.50 -1.88
CA LEU A 107 -16.83 -1.84 -0.73
C LEU A 107 -16.26 -1.26 0.58
N TYR A 108 -14.95 -1.32 0.75
CA TYR A 108 -14.28 -0.75 1.91
C TYR A 108 -14.41 0.77 1.98
N THR A 109 -14.16 1.48 0.86
CA THR A 109 -14.26 2.94 0.80
C THR A 109 -15.68 3.47 0.98
N LYS A 110 -16.69 2.68 0.60
CA LYS A 110 -18.11 2.98 0.85
C LYS A 110 -18.56 2.65 2.28
N GLY A 111 -17.70 2.03 3.09
CA GLY A 111 -18.08 1.58 4.44
C GLY A 111 -18.99 0.35 4.46
N GLU A 112 -19.13 -0.34 3.34
CA GLU A 112 -19.94 -1.57 3.20
C GLU A 112 -19.20 -2.84 3.65
N LYS A 113 -17.90 -2.72 3.92
CA LYS A 113 -17.04 -3.80 4.39
C LYS A 113 -16.22 -3.33 5.59
N SER A 114 -16.19 -4.12 6.64
CA SER A 114 -15.39 -3.82 7.83
C SER A 114 -13.88 -3.86 7.50
N THR A 115 -13.07 -3.12 8.25
CA THR A 115 -11.61 -3.16 8.09
C THR A 115 -11.06 -4.57 8.29
N SER A 116 -11.59 -5.33 9.24
CA SER A 116 -11.16 -6.71 9.51
C SER A 116 -11.44 -7.65 8.33
N ASP A 117 -12.66 -7.62 7.79
CA ASP A 117 -13.04 -8.46 6.64
C ASP A 117 -12.28 -8.05 5.39
N PHE A 118 -12.14 -6.74 5.16
CA PHE A 118 -11.34 -6.22 4.05
C PHE A 118 -9.91 -6.72 4.12
N THR A 119 -9.24 -6.55 5.27
CA THR A 119 -7.85 -6.98 5.46
C THR A 119 -7.69 -8.49 5.26
N LYS A 120 -8.60 -9.29 5.80
CA LYS A 120 -8.57 -10.74 5.64
C LYS A 120 -8.67 -11.15 4.16
N ASP A 121 -9.61 -10.59 3.45
CA ASP A 121 -9.86 -10.96 2.05
C ASP A 121 -8.71 -10.54 1.14
N ILE A 122 -8.21 -9.31 1.28
CA ILE A 122 -7.08 -8.85 0.46
C ILE A 122 -5.79 -9.61 0.75
N ASN A 123 -5.51 -9.95 2.02
CA ASN A 123 -4.31 -10.72 2.37
C ASN A 123 -4.37 -12.11 1.75
N ALA A 124 -5.51 -12.79 1.81
CA ALA A 124 -5.68 -14.11 1.19
C ALA A 124 -5.41 -14.06 -0.33
N GLU A 125 -5.92 -13.06 -1.04
CA GLU A 125 -5.67 -12.90 -2.48
C GLU A 125 -4.21 -12.53 -2.79
N ILE A 126 -3.57 -11.71 -1.97
CA ILE A 126 -2.15 -11.37 -2.12
C ILE A 126 -1.28 -12.61 -1.95
N TYR A 127 -1.48 -13.38 -0.89
CA TYR A 127 -0.71 -14.62 -0.65
C TYR A 127 -0.87 -15.62 -1.77
N LYS A 128 -2.09 -15.78 -2.27
CA LYS A 128 -2.39 -16.63 -3.42
C LYS A 128 -1.69 -16.15 -4.69
N SER A 129 -1.70 -14.85 -4.97
CA SER A 129 -1.08 -14.27 -6.17
C SER A 129 0.44 -14.42 -6.19
N VAL A 130 1.07 -14.42 -5.01
CA VAL A 130 2.51 -14.64 -4.83
C VAL A 130 2.86 -16.12 -4.74
N GLY A 131 1.88 -16.99 -4.48
CA GLY A 131 2.07 -18.44 -4.35
C GLY A 131 2.72 -18.87 -3.04
N LEU A 132 2.42 -18.15 -1.94
CA LEU A 132 2.93 -18.54 -0.63
C LEU A 132 2.29 -19.84 -0.13
N THR A 133 3.12 -20.67 0.48
CA THR A 133 2.67 -21.85 1.25
C THR A 133 2.12 -21.43 2.61
N ASP A 134 1.34 -22.30 3.26
CA ASP A 134 0.79 -22.04 4.60
C ASP A 134 1.89 -21.75 5.63
N ILE A 135 3.05 -22.39 5.50
CA ILE A 135 4.22 -22.15 6.39
C ILE A 135 4.74 -20.73 6.20
N GLU A 136 4.86 -20.28 4.95
CA GLU A 136 5.33 -18.93 4.62
C GLU A 136 4.31 -17.87 5.03
N ILE A 137 3.03 -18.13 4.86
CA ILE A 137 1.96 -17.25 5.34
C ILE A 137 2.04 -17.07 6.84
N ASN A 138 2.12 -18.17 7.60
CA ASN A 138 2.26 -18.11 9.05
C ASN A 138 3.52 -17.33 9.46
N TYR A 139 4.64 -17.54 8.78
CA TYR A 139 5.88 -16.80 9.05
C TYR A 139 5.72 -15.30 8.84
N VAL A 140 5.08 -14.89 7.77
CA VAL A 140 4.83 -13.47 7.46
C VAL A 140 3.84 -12.85 8.46
N GLU A 141 2.79 -13.57 8.82
CA GLU A 141 1.78 -13.10 9.78
C GLU A 141 2.29 -13.06 11.21
N ASP A 142 3.11 -14.02 11.63
CA ASP A 142 3.75 -14.03 12.96
C ASP A 142 4.79 -12.93 13.10
N PHE A 143 5.47 -12.55 12.02
CA PHE A 143 6.35 -11.39 12.00
C PHE A 143 5.57 -10.10 12.31
N TYR A 144 4.30 -10.12 12.02
CA TYR A 144 3.35 -9.07 12.27
C TYR A 144 2.43 -9.47 13.42
N PRO A 145 2.79 -9.19 14.68
CA PRO A 145 1.82 -9.35 15.75
C PRO A 145 0.63 -8.46 15.39
N SER A 146 -0.52 -9.12 15.24
CA SER A 146 -1.80 -8.48 14.95
C SER A 146 -1.92 -7.17 15.71
N LEU A 147 -2.23 -6.11 15.01
CA LEU A 147 -2.70 -4.88 15.61
C LEU A 147 -4.05 -5.21 16.28
N THR A 148 -3.94 -5.69 17.49
CA THR A 148 -5.08 -5.66 18.40
C THR A 148 -5.30 -4.24 18.87
#